data_ce1e6a26778f5747f16c78f12bf65dd7
#
_entry.id   ce1e6a26778f5747f16c78f12bf65dd7
#
_cell.length_a   1.000
_cell.length_b   1.000
_cell.length_c   1.000
_cell.angle_alpha   90.00
_cell.angle_beta   90.00
_cell.angle_gamma   90.00
#
_symmetry.space_group_name_H-M   'P 1'
#
loop_
_entity.id
_entity.type
_entity.pdbx_description
1 polymer ?
#
loop_
_entity_poly.entity_id
_entity_poly.type
_entity_poly.pdbx_seq_one_letter_code
_entity_poly.pdbx_strand_id
1 'polypeptide(L)'
;MAGQNNGKQGGQQQDVNQLLKVRREKLANLQEAGQDPFQITKYDVTHHTSDVKDLYNAHEEKLLAGRPAVNTDGMDEAAAREAVKADYEERRSIMDADPIHVSIAGRMMFKRVMGKASFANIQDLKGNIQIYVARDAIGEDLYATFKKSDIGDIWGVKGYAFRTKTGEISIHAEEMTLLSKSLQILPEKFHGLTDTDMRYRQRYIDLIMNQESKEVFVKRSKILKEIRNFLADRDFMEVETPMLVANAGGAAARPFETHYNALNEDVKLRISLELYLKRLIVGGLERVYEIGRVFRNEGVDTRHNPEFTLMELYQAY
;
A
#
# COMPACT_ATOMS: atom_id res chain seq x y z
N MET A 1 36.98 7.50 29.22
CA MET A 1 37.00 7.94 27.81
C MET A 1 35.56 7.98 27.29
N ALA A 2 34.91 9.11 27.46
CA ALA A 2 33.58 9.36 26.97
C ALA A 2 33.58 10.74 26.29
N GLY A 3 33.73 10.79 25.00
CA GLY A 3 33.76 12.08 24.31
C GLY A 3 34.17 11.98 22.85
N GLN A 4 33.33 11.35 22.00
CA GLN A 4 33.47 11.47 20.53
C GLN A 4 32.21 11.11 19.73
N ASN A 5 30.99 11.02 20.33
CA ASN A 5 29.80 10.66 19.57
C ASN A 5 28.77 11.79 19.36
N ASN A 6 28.97 12.97 19.96
CA ASN A 6 27.99 14.06 19.86
C ASN A 6 28.12 14.91 18.56
N GLY A 7 29.24 14.88 17.87
CA GLY A 7 29.40 15.69 16.65
C GLY A 7 28.69 15.14 15.42
N LYS A 8 28.58 13.80 15.27
CA LYS A 8 27.94 13.18 14.12
C LYS A 8 26.41 13.24 14.18
N GLN A 9 25.81 13.17 15.38
CA GLN A 9 24.36 13.27 15.54
C GLN A 9 23.85 14.71 15.30
N GLY A 10 24.60 15.72 15.69
CA GLY A 10 24.23 17.12 15.43
C GLY A 10 24.25 17.50 13.95
N GLY A 11 25.22 17.00 13.18
CA GLY A 11 25.28 17.21 11.73
C GLY A 11 24.13 16.56 10.98
N GLN A 12 23.83 15.30 11.27
CA GLN A 12 22.70 14.59 10.64
C GLN A 12 21.34 15.24 10.93
N GLN A 13 21.11 15.72 12.15
CA GLN A 13 19.87 16.41 12.52
C GLN A 13 19.71 17.76 11.81
N GLN A 14 20.80 18.52 11.62
CA GLN A 14 20.79 19.76 10.84
C GLN A 14 20.48 19.50 9.37
N ASP A 15 21.07 18.46 8.75
CA ASP A 15 20.81 18.07 7.37
C ASP A 15 19.35 17.65 7.15
N VAL A 16 18.78 16.87 8.08
CA VAL A 16 17.36 16.49 8.03
C VAL A 16 16.44 17.70 8.11
N ASN A 17 16.69 18.63 9.03
CA ASN A 17 15.90 19.86 9.16
C ASN A 17 15.96 20.72 7.90
N GLN A 18 17.13 20.81 7.26
CA GLN A 18 17.28 21.53 6.00
C GLN A 18 16.49 20.88 4.86
N LEU A 19 16.52 19.56 4.75
CA LEU A 19 15.72 18.82 3.75
C LEU A 19 14.21 19.01 3.95
N LEU A 20 13.74 18.98 5.21
CA LEU A 20 12.32 19.24 5.54
C LEU A 20 11.91 20.67 5.17
N LYS A 21 12.80 21.64 5.40
CA LYS A 21 12.56 23.05 5.00
C LYS A 21 12.43 23.17 3.48
N VAL A 22 13.35 22.59 2.72
CA VAL A 22 13.31 22.58 1.24
C VAL A 22 12.03 21.97 0.72
N ARG A 23 11.53 20.87 1.31
CA ARG A 23 10.26 20.24 0.89
C ARG A 23 9.06 21.17 1.11
N ARG A 24 9.03 21.90 2.24
CA ARG A 24 7.98 22.89 2.52
C ARG A 24 8.05 24.10 1.57
N GLU A 25 9.25 24.58 1.26
CA GLU A 25 9.46 25.64 0.26
C GLU A 25 8.97 25.21 -1.13
N LYS A 26 9.26 23.97 -1.54
CA LYS A 26 8.72 23.43 -2.79
C LYS A 26 7.19 23.40 -2.82
N LEU A 27 6.54 23.03 -1.70
CA LEU A 27 5.09 23.08 -1.59
C LEU A 27 4.57 24.51 -1.68
N ALA A 28 5.16 25.45 -0.94
CA ALA A 28 4.77 26.87 -0.99
C ALA A 28 4.84 27.41 -2.42
N ASN A 29 5.93 27.13 -3.14
CA ASN A 29 6.07 27.56 -4.54
C ASN A 29 4.98 26.96 -5.46
N LEU A 30 4.56 25.72 -5.23
CA LEU A 30 3.46 25.11 -5.97
C LEU A 30 2.12 25.80 -5.63
N GLN A 31 1.88 26.12 -4.38
CA GLN A 31 0.69 26.83 -3.92
C GLN A 31 0.62 28.25 -4.49
N GLU A 32 1.70 28.99 -4.48
CA GLU A 32 1.82 30.31 -5.09
C GLU A 32 1.59 30.29 -6.61
N ALA A 33 1.99 29.22 -7.27
CA ALA A 33 1.74 28.99 -8.70
C ALA A 33 0.33 28.47 -9.01
N GLY A 34 -0.57 28.34 -8.02
CA GLY A 34 -1.92 27.80 -8.18
C GLY A 34 -1.97 26.29 -8.49
N GLN A 35 -0.89 25.56 -8.19
CA GLN A 35 -0.73 24.12 -8.43
C GLN A 35 -0.69 23.33 -7.11
N ASP A 36 -1.48 23.73 -6.12
CA ASP A 36 -1.53 23.06 -4.82
C ASP A 36 -2.05 21.64 -4.95
N PRO A 37 -1.21 20.60 -4.73
CA PRO A 37 -1.62 19.21 -4.86
C PRO A 37 -2.68 18.81 -3.82
N PHE A 38 -2.78 19.49 -2.70
CA PHE A 38 -3.74 19.20 -1.64
C PHE A 38 -5.15 19.68 -1.94
N GLN A 39 -5.36 20.44 -3.01
CA GLN A 39 -6.69 20.81 -3.50
C GLN A 39 -7.31 19.72 -4.39
N ILE A 40 -6.51 18.73 -4.82
CA ILE A 40 -6.98 17.65 -5.67
C ILE A 40 -7.59 16.56 -4.78
N THR A 41 -8.92 16.48 -4.75
CA THR A 41 -9.66 15.53 -3.90
C THR A 41 -10.02 14.23 -4.60
N LYS A 42 -9.95 14.19 -5.93
CA LYS A 42 -10.29 13.01 -6.74
C LYS A 42 -9.31 12.86 -7.91
N TYR A 43 -8.93 11.62 -8.17
CA TYR A 43 -8.19 11.21 -9.37
C TYR A 43 -8.73 9.89 -9.88
N ASP A 44 -9.03 9.81 -11.17
CA ASP A 44 -9.64 8.61 -11.75
C ASP A 44 -8.57 7.58 -12.10
N VAL A 45 -8.52 6.52 -11.29
CA VAL A 45 -7.63 5.36 -11.46
C VAL A 45 -8.40 4.25 -12.16
N THR A 46 -7.84 3.70 -13.23
CA THR A 46 -8.44 2.57 -13.96
C THR A 46 -7.87 1.22 -13.54
N HIS A 47 -6.58 1.17 -13.19
CA HIS A 47 -5.85 -0.06 -12.90
C HIS A 47 -4.90 0.13 -11.72
N HIS A 48 -4.65 -0.94 -10.98
CA HIS A 48 -3.49 -1.01 -10.08
C HIS A 48 -2.24 -1.47 -10.82
N THR A 49 -1.08 -1.26 -10.20
CA THR A 49 0.23 -1.57 -10.81
C THR A 49 0.41 -3.01 -11.24
N SER A 50 -0.13 -4.00 -10.45
CA SER A 50 -0.11 -5.41 -10.86
C SER A 50 -1.06 -5.68 -12.02
N ASP A 51 -2.26 -5.08 -12.00
CA ASP A 51 -3.27 -5.30 -13.03
C ASP A 51 -2.75 -4.86 -14.41
N VAL A 52 -1.96 -3.76 -14.47
CA VAL A 52 -1.30 -3.31 -15.70
C VAL A 52 -0.34 -4.36 -16.24
N LYS A 53 0.47 -4.97 -15.34
CA LYS A 53 1.43 -6.01 -15.74
C LYS A 53 0.74 -7.25 -16.26
N ASP A 54 -0.31 -7.70 -15.59
CA ASP A 54 -1.09 -8.88 -15.98
C ASP A 54 -1.81 -8.63 -17.31
N LEU A 55 -2.43 -7.47 -17.46
CA LEU A 55 -3.11 -7.06 -18.68
C LEU A 55 -2.15 -6.99 -19.88
N TYR A 56 -0.97 -6.38 -19.66
CA TYR A 56 0.04 -6.28 -20.69
C TYR A 56 0.55 -7.65 -21.14
N ASN A 57 0.84 -8.54 -20.20
CA ASN A 57 1.31 -9.89 -20.52
C ASN A 57 0.26 -10.67 -21.31
N ALA A 58 -1.01 -10.65 -20.90
CA ALA A 58 -2.10 -11.33 -21.63
C ALA A 58 -2.32 -10.74 -23.03
N HIS A 59 -2.19 -9.43 -23.17
CA HIS A 59 -2.32 -8.76 -24.46
C HIS A 59 -1.15 -9.08 -25.40
N GLU A 60 0.08 -9.02 -24.88
CA GLU A 60 1.30 -9.39 -25.59
C GLU A 60 1.24 -10.86 -26.07
N GLU A 61 0.82 -11.78 -25.20
CA GLU A 61 0.64 -13.19 -25.54
C GLU A 61 -0.35 -13.37 -26.70
N LYS A 62 -1.47 -12.66 -26.66
CA LYS A 62 -2.50 -12.69 -27.71
C LYS A 62 -1.99 -12.16 -29.04
N LEU A 63 -1.34 -10.98 -29.05
CA LEU A 63 -0.88 -10.31 -30.28
C LEU A 63 0.33 -11.02 -30.90
N LEU A 64 1.16 -11.66 -30.08
CA LEU A 64 2.36 -12.38 -30.55
C LEU A 64 2.12 -13.89 -30.69
N ALA A 65 0.87 -14.36 -30.59
CA ALA A 65 0.53 -15.78 -30.72
C ALA A 65 0.99 -16.35 -32.06
N GLY A 66 1.72 -17.48 -32.01
CA GLY A 66 2.27 -18.15 -33.20
C GLY A 66 3.57 -17.55 -33.75
N ARG A 67 4.07 -16.47 -33.16
CA ARG A 67 5.36 -15.90 -33.56
C ARG A 67 6.51 -16.77 -33.00
N PRO A 68 7.48 -17.17 -33.84
CA PRO A 68 8.64 -17.92 -33.37
C PRO A 68 9.53 -17.06 -32.47
N ALA A 69 10.11 -17.67 -31.45
CA ALA A 69 11.16 -17.01 -30.65
C ALA A 69 12.39 -16.74 -31.53
N VAL A 70 13.10 -15.64 -31.27
CA VAL A 70 14.37 -15.36 -31.95
C VAL A 70 15.35 -16.49 -31.65
N ASN A 71 15.82 -17.16 -32.69
CA ASN A 71 16.88 -18.13 -32.57
C ASN A 71 18.22 -17.46 -32.90
N THR A 72 19.13 -17.45 -31.94
CA THR A 72 20.49 -16.90 -32.08
C THR A 72 21.55 -17.97 -32.13
N ASP A 73 21.16 -19.27 -32.21
CA ASP A 73 22.09 -20.40 -32.27
C ASP A 73 22.96 -20.34 -33.53
N GLY A 74 24.25 -20.39 -33.35
CA GLY A 74 25.23 -20.34 -34.45
C GLY A 74 25.54 -18.93 -34.98
N MET A 75 24.97 -17.90 -34.42
CA MET A 75 25.29 -16.49 -34.75
C MET A 75 26.50 -16.00 -33.95
N ASP A 76 27.30 -15.12 -34.54
CA ASP A 76 28.28 -14.36 -33.77
C ASP A 76 27.60 -13.35 -32.82
N GLU A 77 28.34 -12.81 -31.88
CA GLU A 77 27.80 -11.92 -30.83
C GLU A 77 27.16 -10.64 -31.44
N ALA A 78 27.69 -10.12 -32.52
CA ALA A 78 27.16 -8.90 -33.17
C ALA A 78 25.87 -9.21 -33.92
N ALA A 79 25.81 -10.29 -34.67
CA ALA A 79 24.61 -10.75 -35.38
C ALA A 79 23.49 -11.13 -34.39
N ALA A 80 23.82 -11.83 -33.28
CA ALA A 80 22.86 -12.18 -32.25
C ALA A 80 22.25 -10.92 -31.58
N ARG A 81 23.05 -9.90 -31.26
CA ARG A 81 22.58 -8.63 -30.72
C ARG A 81 21.66 -7.89 -31.70
N GLU A 82 21.98 -7.90 -33.00
CA GLU A 82 21.18 -7.27 -34.01
C GLU A 82 19.83 -7.97 -34.21
N ALA A 83 19.83 -9.31 -34.22
CA ALA A 83 18.61 -10.12 -34.28
C ALA A 83 17.68 -9.88 -33.10
N VAL A 84 18.20 -9.85 -31.87
CA VAL A 84 17.42 -9.51 -30.65
C VAL A 84 16.88 -8.08 -30.71
N LYS A 85 17.66 -7.14 -31.22
CA LYS A 85 17.22 -5.76 -31.38
C LYS A 85 16.09 -5.65 -32.40
N ALA A 86 16.21 -6.31 -33.54
CA ALA A 86 15.19 -6.32 -34.59
C ALA A 86 13.87 -6.93 -34.07
N ASP A 87 13.94 -8.07 -33.35
CA ASP A 87 12.78 -8.69 -32.71
C ASP A 87 12.10 -7.74 -31.71
N TYR A 88 12.89 -7.07 -30.88
CA TYR A 88 12.34 -6.09 -29.93
C TYR A 88 11.61 -4.95 -30.66
N GLU A 89 12.19 -4.40 -31.72
CA GLU A 89 11.59 -3.29 -32.49
C GLU A 89 10.30 -3.74 -33.20
N GLU A 90 10.26 -4.95 -33.73
CA GLU A 90 9.08 -5.52 -34.37
C GLU A 90 7.97 -5.82 -33.34
N ARG A 91 8.29 -6.47 -32.21
CA ARG A 91 7.34 -6.69 -31.10
C ARG A 91 6.76 -5.36 -30.62
N ARG A 92 7.61 -4.39 -30.44
CA ARG A 92 7.20 -3.05 -30.03
C ARG A 92 6.26 -2.42 -31.04
N SER A 93 6.54 -2.51 -32.33
CA SER A 93 5.67 -1.99 -33.37
C SER A 93 4.27 -2.62 -33.36
N ILE A 94 4.20 -3.95 -33.11
CA ILE A 94 2.92 -4.66 -32.98
C ILE A 94 2.14 -4.16 -31.76
N MET A 95 2.80 -4.00 -30.60
CA MET A 95 2.17 -3.53 -29.39
C MET A 95 1.79 -2.05 -29.46
N ASP A 96 2.58 -1.20 -30.10
CA ASP A 96 2.31 0.22 -30.29
C ASP A 96 1.13 0.47 -31.26
N ALA A 97 0.75 -0.53 -32.09
CA ALA A 97 -0.43 -0.46 -32.96
C ALA A 97 -1.76 -0.66 -32.20
N ASP A 98 -1.73 -1.33 -31.04
CA ASP A 98 -2.90 -1.53 -30.16
C ASP A 98 -2.51 -1.27 -28.69
N PRO A 99 -2.25 -0.01 -28.31
CA PRO A 99 -1.68 0.34 -27.03
C PRO A 99 -2.71 0.21 -25.89
N ILE A 100 -2.25 -0.29 -24.75
CA ILE A 100 -3.06 -0.39 -23.53
C ILE A 100 -2.92 0.92 -22.74
N HIS A 101 -3.91 1.79 -22.85
CA HIS A 101 -3.97 3.02 -22.07
C HIS A 101 -4.47 2.75 -20.65
N VAL A 102 -3.77 3.32 -19.68
CA VAL A 102 -4.04 3.14 -18.24
C VAL A 102 -3.92 4.46 -17.49
N SER A 103 -4.64 4.54 -16.40
CA SER A 103 -4.50 5.60 -15.39
C SER A 103 -4.21 4.93 -14.04
N ILE A 104 -3.08 5.26 -13.44
CA ILE A 104 -2.66 4.77 -12.14
C ILE A 104 -2.38 5.92 -11.18
N ALA A 105 -2.43 5.65 -9.88
CA ALA A 105 -1.93 6.57 -8.87
C ALA A 105 -1.16 5.81 -7.79
N GLY A 106 -0.08 6.43 -7.29
CA GLY A 106 0.71 5.81 -6.26
C GLY A 106 1.88 6.67 -5.78
N ARG A 107 2.59 6.13 -4.81
CA ARG A 107 3.75 6.78 -4.20
C ARG A 107 5.01 6.53 -5.02
N MET A 108 5.72 7.60 -5.34
CA MET A 108 7.02 7.51 -6.01
C MET A 108 8.09 7.04 -5.01
N MET A 109 8.61 5.83 -5.22
CA MET A 109 9.59 5.18 -4.34
C MET A 109 11.02 5.23 -4.88
N PHE A 110 11.16 5.57 -6.15
CA PHE A 110 12.45 5.70 -6.81
C PHE A 110 12.32 6.65 -8.00
N LYS A 111 13.39 7.41 -8.27
CA LYS A 111 13.48 8.29 -9.43
C LYS A 111 14.91 8.35 -9.94
N ARG A 112 15.08 8.22 -11.26
CA ARG A 112 16.35 8.39 -11.96
C ARG A 112 16.16 9.34 -13.12
N VAL A 113 16.77 10.51 -13.03
CA VAL A 113 16.73 11.55 -14.06
C VAL A 113 17.91 11.35 -15.03
N MET A 114 17.63 11.32 -16.35
CA MET A 114 18.61 11.12 -17.42
C MET A 114 18.40 12.18 -18.52
N GLY A 115 18.70 13.43 -18.22
CA GLY A 115 18.56 14.54 -19.19
C GLY A 115 17.12 14.86 -19.55
N LYS A 116 16.68 14.50 -20.79
CA LYS A 116 15.34 14.76 -21.32
C LYS A 116 14.32 13.66 -20.98
N ALA A 117 14.77 12.57 -20.39
CA ALA A 117 13.92 11.46 -19.96
C ALA A 117 14.26 11.05 -18.55
N SER A 118 13.34 10.37 -17.88
CA SER A 118 13.49 9.90 -16.53
C SER A 118 12.76 8.57 -16.36
N PHE A 119 13.24 7.76 -15.43
CA PHE A 119 12.50 6.62 -14.91
C PHE A 119 12.15 6.87 -13.45
N ALA A 120 10.95 6.46 -13.06
CA ALA A 120 10.55 6.42 -11.67
C ALA A 120 9.77 5.12 -11.38
N ASN A 121 9.63 4.79 -10.11
CA ASN A 121 8.86 3.64 -9.68
C ASN A 121 7.71 4.12 -8.81
N ILE A 122 6.49 3.78 -9.22
CA ILE A 122 5.24 4.13 -8.54
C ILE A 122 4.73 2.88 -7.80
N GLN A 123 4.46 3.04 -6.51
CA GLN A 123 3.97 1.98 -5.63
C GLN A 123 2.53 2.28 -5.21
N ASP A 124 1.66 1.28 -5.34
CA ASP A 124 0.27 1.32 -4.88
C ASP A 124 -0.06 0.19 -3.87
N LEU A 125 -1.34 -0.14 -3.73
CA LEU A 125 -1.79 -1.23 -2.85
C LEU A 125 -1.31 -2.61 -3.33
N LYS A 126 -1.29 -2.84 -4.65
CA LYS A 126 -1.03 -4.17 -5.24
C LYS A 126 0.42 -4.40 -5.66
N GLY A 127 1.27 -3.39 -5.59
CA GLY A 127 2.68 -3.54 -5.93
C GLY A 127 3.35 -2.26 -6.42
N ASN A 128 4.20 -2.41 -7.41
CA ASN A 128 4.90 -1.28 -8.02
C ASN A 128 5.06 -1.47 -9.53
N ILE A 129 5.18 -0.37 -10.25
CA ILE A 129 5.45 -0.35 -11.69
C ILE A 129 6.42 0.78 -12.03
N GLN A 130 7.28 0.54 -12.98
CA GLN A 130 8.14 1.57 -13.54
C GLN A 130 7.33 2.50 -14.45
N ILE A 131 7.61 3.78 -14.39
CA ILE A 131 7.12 4.77 -15.36
C ILE A 131 8.30 5.38 -16.11
N TYR A 132 8.12 5.59 -17.40
CA TYR A 132 9.02 6.34 -18.26
C TYR A 132 8.41 7.72 -18.51
N VAL A 133 9.16 8.76 -18.16
CA VAL A 133 8.72 10.15 -18.22
C VAL A 133 9.63 10.89 -19.19
N ALA A 134 9.13 11.21 -20.37
CA ALA A 134 9.84 11.97 -21.38
C ALA A 134 9.37 13.44 -21.36
N ARG A 135 10.32 14.40 -21.40
CA ARG A 135 10.00 15.83 -21.45
C ARG A 135 9.11 16.19 -22.63
N ASP A 136 9.40 15.58 -23.78
CA ASP A 136 8.69 15.89 -25.03
C ASP A 136 7.25 15.31 -25.02
N ALA A 137 6.95 14.33 -24.16
CA ALA A 137 5.61 13.76 -23.99
C ALA A 137 4.73 14.55 -23.02
N ILE A 138 5.28 14.94 -21.83
CA ILE A 138 4.50 15.61 -20.77
C ILE A 138 4.65 17.14 -20.77
N GLY A 139 5.52 17.70 -21.61
CA GLY A 139 5.82 19.12 -21.66
C GLY A 139 6.94 19.55 -20.69
N GLU A 140 7.56 20.68 -20.99
CA GLU A 140 8.77 21.15 -20.30
C GLU A 140 8.50 21.55 -18.85
N ASP A 141 7.40 22.27 -18.58
CA ASP A 141 7.05 22.76 -17.24
C ASP A 141 6.72 21.62 -16.29
N LEU A 142 5.90 20.67 -16.72
CA LEU A 142 5.55 19.51 -15.91
C LEU A 142 6.77 18.60 -15.68
N TYR A 143 7.60 18.44 -16.70
CA TYR A 143 8.86 17.72 -16.56
C TYR A 143 9.81 18.39 -15.55
N ALA A 144 9.90 19.71 -15.56
CA ALA A 144 10.68 20.47 -14.56
C ALA A 144 10.13 20.27 -13.14
N THR A 145 8.82 20.28 -12.98
CA THR A 145 8.15 19.98 -11.71
C THR A 145 8.44 18.55 -11.25
N PHE A 146 8.32 17.57 -12.15
CA PHE A 146 8.66 16.18 -11.87
C PHE A 146 10.13 16.01 -11.47
N LYS A 147 11.07 16.66 -12.14
CA LYS A 147 12.49 16.64 -11.77
C LYS A 147 12.75 17.15 -10.36
N LYS A 148 12.03 18.18 -9.93
CA LYS A 148 12.14 18.79 -8.59
C LYS A 148 11.34 18.02 -7.52
N SER A 149 10.48 17.08 -7.89
CA SER A 149 9.67 16.29 -6.95
C SER A 149 10.57 15.43 -6.04
N ASP A 150 10.02 15.00 -4.92
CA ASP A 150 10.76 14.24 -3.91
C ASP A 150 10.26 12.78 -3.84
N ILE A 151 11.15 11.88 -3.44
CA ILE A 151 10.76 10.51 -3.09
C ILE A 151 9.73 10.56 -1.97
N GLY A 152 8.65 9.80 -2.15
CA GLY A 152 7.48 9.82 -1.28
C GLY A 152 6.30 10.64 -1.79
N ASP A 153 6.49 11.51 -2.79
CA ASP A 153 5.39 12.23 -3.44
C ASP A 153 4.40 11.23 -4.09
N ILE A 154 3.11 11.56 -4.08
CA ILE A 154 2.08 10.74 -4.74
C ILE A 154 1.76 11.36 -6.09
N TRP A 155 1.86 10.55 -7.12
CA TRP A 155 1.60 10.94 -8.50
C TRP A 155 0.47 10.13 -9.11
N GLY A 156 -0.41 10.82 -9.84
CA GLY A 156 -1.28 10.23 -10.84
C GLY A 156 -0.56 10.22 -12.18
N VAL A 157 -0.67 9.12 -12.91
CA VAL A 157 0.00 8.92 -14.20
C VAL A 157 -0.98 8.29 -15.17
N LYS A 158 -1.22 8.96 -16.30
CA LYS A 158 -1.92 8.39 -17.44
C LYS A 158 -0.92 8.17 -18.58
N GLY A 159 -1.13 7.13 -19.34
CA GLY A 159 -0.30 6.77 -20.47
C GLY A 159 -0.54 5.34 -20.91
N TYR A 160 0.37 4.78 -21.68
CA TYR A 160 0.23 3.42 -22.17
C TYR A 160 1.33 2.48 -21.64
N ALA A 161 0.96 1.22 -21.47
CA ALA A 161 1.87 0.18 -21.03
C ALA A 161 2.80 -0.25 -22.18
N PHE A 162 4.07 -0.47 -21.87
CA PHE A 162 5.06 -0.96 -22.84
C PHE A 162 6.13 -1.79 -22.14
N ARG A 163 6.87 -2.60 -22.90
CA ARG A 163 8.02 -3.35 -22.38
C ARG A 163 9.31 -2.62 -22.76
N THR A 164 10.16 -2.37 -21.79
CA THR A 164 11.50 -1.79 -22.02
C THR A 164 12.44 -2.78 -22.71
N LYS A 165 13.56 -2.30 -23.25
CA LYS A 165 14.62 -3.17 -23.83
C LYS A 165 15.19 -4.18 -22.83
N THR A 166 15.10 -3.90 -21.55
CA THR A 166 15.54 -4.81 -20.48
C THR A 166 14.45 -5.77 -20.01
N GLY A 167 13.27 -5.76 -20.64
CA GLY A 167 12.15 -6.66 -20.36
C GLY A 167 11.18 -6.18 -19.28
N GLU A 168 11.42 -5.02 -18.63
CA GLU A 168 10.55 -4.47 -17.59
C GLU A 168 9.27 -3.86 -18.19
N ILE A 169 8.09 -4.29 -17.72
CA ILE A 169 6.82 -3.67 -18.09
C ILE A 169 6.71 -2.33 -17.38
N SER A 170 6.50 -1.29 -18.16
CA SER A 170 6.51 0.10 -17.71
C SER A 170 5.34 0.87 -18.33
N ILE A 171 5.03 2.03 -17.78
CA ILE A 171 4.06 2.96 -18.37
C ILE A 171 4.83 4.14 -19.00
N HIS A 172 4.59 4.39 -20.29
CA HIS A 172 5.01 5.63 -20.92
C HIS A 172 4.03 6.73 -20.51
N ALA A 173 4.49 7.69 -19.72
CA ALA A 173 3.64 8.75 -19.21
C ALA A 173 3.32 9.76 -20.31
N GLU A 174 2.04 10.05 -20.49
CA GLU A 174 1.48 11.08 -21.39
C GLU A 174 0.92 12.26 -20.58
N GLU A 175 0.31 11.96 -19.43
CA GLU A 175 -0.15 12.96 -18.47
C GLU A 175 0.31 12.58 -17.06
N MET A 176 0.69 13.58 -16.29
CA MET A 176 1.07 13.39 -14.89
C MET A 176 0.45 14.47 -14.01
N THR A 177 0.00 14.09 -12.82
CA THR A 177 -0.57 14.99 -11.82
C THR A 177 0.06 14.72 -10.47
N LEU A 178 0.62 15.75 -9.84
CA LEU A 178 1.08 15.64 -8.45
C LEU A 178 -0.14 15.69 -7.53
N LEU A 179 -0.46 14.55 -6.89
CA LEU A 179 -1.65 14.39 -6.05
C LEU A 179 -1.39 14.71 -4.57
N SER A 180 -0.15 14.52 -4.13
CA SER A 180 0.22 14.83 -2.75
C SER A 180 1.73 15.00 -2.62
N LYS A 181 2.14 16.02 -1.86
CA LYS A 181 3.55 16.30 -1.57
C LYS A 181 3.97 15.62 -0.27
N SER A 182 5.03 14.82 -0.34
CA SER A 182 5.65 14.22 0.85
C SER A 182 6.52 15.26 1.57
N LEU A 183 6.06 15.71 2.73
CA LEU A 183 6.78 16.70 3.56
C LEU A 183 7.78 16.05 4.52
N GLN A 184 7.64 14.75 4.78
CA GLN A 184 8.56 13.97 5.59
C GLN A 184 9.49 13.14 4.71
N ILE A 185 10.67 12.84 5.23
CA ILE A 185 11.64 11.99 4.56
C ILE A 185 11.34 10.55 4.91
N LEU A 186 11.22 9.69 3.90
CA LEU A 186 11.09 8.26 4.13
C LEU A 186 12.45 7.67 4.57
N PRO A 187 12.45 6.63 5.41
CA PRO A 187 13.67 5.87 5.74
C PRO A 187 14.38 5.37 4.47
N GLU A 188 15.70 5.15 4.58
CA GLU A 188 16.48 4.63 3.46
C GLU A 188 15.98 3.28 2.96
N LYS A 189 15.85 3.16 1.63
CA LYS A 189 15.23 2.00 0.97
C LYS A 189 15.98 0.68 1.22
N PHE A 190 17.31 0.72 1.36
CA PHE A 190 18.13 -0.49 1.45
C PHE A 190 18.06 -1.21 2.79
N HIS A 191 17.73 -0.49 3.85
CA HIS A 191 17.62 -1.06 5.19
C HIS A 191 16.17 -1.13 5.68
N GLY A 192 15.24 -0.46 4.96
CA GLY A 192 13.84 -0.36 5.37
C GLY A 192 13.68 0.25 6.76
N LEU A 193 12.55 0.05 7.36
CA LEU A 193 12.33 0.32 8.78
C LEU A 193 12.55 -0.99 9.54
N THR A 194 13.79 -1.24 10.01
CA THR A 194 14.20 -2.50 10.66
C THR A 194 13.91 -2.51 12.16
N ASP A 195 13.94 -1.34 12.80
CA ASP A 195 13.64 -1.21 14.23
C ASP A 195 12.19 -1.58 14.52
N THR A 196 12.00 -2.62 15.34
CA THR A 196 10.68 -3.20 15.64
C THR A 196 9.77 -2.22 16.38
N ASP A 197 10.30 -1.44 17.32
CA ASP A 197 9.53 -0.46 18.07
C ASP A 197 9.04 0.67 17.15
N MET A 198 9.91 1.18 16.31
CA MET A 198 9.54 2.19 15.29
C MET A 198 8.50 1.66 14.29
N ARG A 199 8.59 0.38 13.88
CA ARG A 199 7.59 -0.26 13.00
C ARG A 199 6.21 -0.30 13.64
N TYR A 200 6.12 -0.54 14.93
CA TYR A 200 4.85 -0.52 15.66
C TYR A 200 4.35 0.90 15.91
N ARG A 201 5.22 1.84 16.29
CA ARG A 201 4.83 3.23 16.57
C ARG A 201 4.48 4.02 15.32
N GLN A 202 5.16 3.75 14.20
CA GLN A 202 4.95 4.41 12.91
C GLN A 202 4.49 3.41 11.85
N ARG A 203 3.42 2.68 12.14
CA ARG A 203 2.88 1.62 11.28
C ARG A 203 2.64 2.10 9.85
N TYR A 204 2.22 3.34 9.65
CA TYR A 204 2.01 3.90 8.32
C TYR A 204 3.31 4.00 7.51
N ILE A 205 4.46 4.24 8.13
CA ILE A 205 5.77 4.20 7.47
C ILE A 205 6.18 2.75 7.19
N ASP A 206 5.98 1.85 8.15
CA ASP A 206 6.21 0.42 7.96
C ASP A 206 5.44 -0.13 6.76
N LEU A 207 4.18 0.26 6.58
CA LEU A 207 3.35 -0.13 5.42
C LEU A 207 3.83 0.46 4.09
N ILE A 208 4.52 1.60 4.10
CA ILE A 208 5.14 2.19 2.91
C ILE A 208 6.41 1.43 2.54
N MET A 209 7.26 1.15 3.52
CA MET A 209 8.60 0.63 3.32
C MET A 209 8.66 -0.90 3.21
N ASN A 210 7.85 -1.61 4.00
CA ASN A 210 7.87 -3.06 4.15
C ASN A 210 6.61 -3.67 3.52
N GLN A 211 6.72 -4.17 2.29
CA GLN A 211 5.57 -4.78 1.59
C GLN A 211 5.02 -6.01 2.33
N GLU A 212 5.89 -6.78 2.99
CA GLU A 212 5.49 -7.93 3.80
C GLU A 212 4.48 -7.55 4.89
N SER A 213 4.70 -6.42 5.57
CA SER A 213 3.76 -5.91 6.57
C SER A 213 2.40 -5.58 5.95
N LYS A 214 2.38 -4.94 4.79
CA LYS A 214 1.14 -4.64 4.06
C LYS A 214 0.39 -5.91 3.68
N GLU A 215 1.09 -6.93 3.18
CA GLU A 215 0.48 -8.21 2.83
C GLU A 215 -0.20 -8.90 4.02
N VAL A 216 0.37 -8.82 5.21
CA VAL A 216 -0.26 -9.38 6.43
C VAL A 216 -1.62 -8.75 6.67
N PHE A 217 -1.76 -7.42 6.55
CA PHE A 217 -3.04 -6.75 6.74
C PHE A 217 -4.05 -7.11 5.64
N VAL A 218 -3.61 -7.21 4.38
CA VAL A 218 -4.46 -7.65 3.27
C VAL A 218 -4.92 -9.10 3.48
N LYS A 219 -4.01 -10.00 3.86
CA LYS A 219 -4.32 -11.40 4.17
C LYS A 219 -5.32 -11.51 5.31
N ARG A 220 -5.12 -10.75 6.40
CA ARG A 220 -6.05 -10.71 7.52
C ARG A 220 -7.48 -10.34 7.08
N SER A 221 -7.63 -9.28 6.27
CA SER A 221 -8.95 -8.88 5.75
C SER A 221 -9.60 -9.96 4.90
N LYS A 222 -8.82 -10.66 4.06
CA LYS A 222 -9.31 -11.79 3.25
C LYS A 222 -9.77 -12.95 4.14
N ILE A 223 -8.97 -13.32 5.15
CA ILE A 223 -9.33 -14.40 6.10
C ILE A 223 -10.66 -14.07 6.80
N LEU A 224 -10.84 -12.87 7.31
CA LEU A 224 -12.10 -12.48 7.96
C LEU A 224 -13.29 -12.53 6.99
N LYS A 225 -13.09 -12.12 5.73
CA LYS A 225 -14.12 -12.22 4.70
C LYS A 225 -14.50 -13.68 4.43
N GLU A 226 -13.53 -14.59 4.31
CA GLU A 226 -13.79 -16.01 4.08
C GLU A 226 -14.50 -16.67 5.28
N ILE A 227 -14.13 -16.31 6.51
CA ILE A 227 -14.84 -16.78 7.70
C ILE A 227 -16.31 -16.34 7.66
N ARG A 228 -16.59 -15.09 7.32
CA ARG A 228 -17.96 -14.57 7.19
C ARG A 228 -18.74 -15.29 6.11
N ASN A 229 -18.16 -15.49 4.93
CA ASN A 229 -18.79 -16.23 3.84
C ASN A 229 -19.12 -17.67 4.28
N PHE A 230 -18.15 -18.36 4.89
CA PHE A 230 -18.31 -19.73 5.37
C PHE A 230 -19.45 -19.86 6.39
N LEU A 231 -19.60 -18.91 7.31
CA LEU A 231 -20.66 -18.91 8.32
C LEU A 231 -22.01 -18.52 7.71
N ALA A 232 -22.04 -17.53 6.81
CA ALA A 232 -23.26 -17.12 6.10
C ALA A 232 -23.85 -18.27 5.26
N ASP A 233 -23.00 -19.05 4.57
CA ASP A 233 -23.43 -20.24 3.80
C ASP A 233 -24.00 -21.37 4.67
N ARG A 234 -23.91 -21.23 6.00
CA ARG A 234 -24.43 -22.17 7.00
C ARG A 234 -25.52 -21.58 7.87
N ASP A 235 -26.11 -20.49 7.41
CA ASP A 235 -27.21 -19.77 8.06
C ASP A 235 -26.86 -19.22 9.44
N PHE A 236 -25.56 -18.93 9.71
CA PHE A 236 -25.17 -18.20 10.90
C PHE A 236 -25.40 -16.70 10.71
N MET A 237 -26.10 -16.11 11.67
CA MET A 237 -26.32 -14.67 11.74
C MET A 237 -25.15 -13.98 12.46
N GLU A 238 -24.50 -13.01 11.78
CA GLU A 238 -23.55 -12.12 12.45
C GLU A 238 -24.31 -11.12 13.33
N VAL A 239 -23.91 -11.00 14.58
CA VAL A 239 -24.53 -10.10 15.55
C VAL A 239 -23.50 -9.22 16.21
N GLU A 240 -23.94 -8.09 16.75
CA GLU A 240 -23.13 -7.19 17.60
C GLU A 240 -23.78 -7.12 18.98
N THR A 241 -22.96 -7.37 20.00
CA THR A 241 -23.40 -7.34 21.41
C THR A 241 -22.65 -6.25 22.18
N PRO A 242 -23.17 -5.78 23.35
CA PRO A 242 -22.58 -4.68 24.07
C PRO A 242 -21.13 -4.93 24.51
N MET A 243 -20.28 -3.91 24.34
CA MET A 243 -18.91 -3.89 24.87
C MET A 243 -18.86 -3.46 26.32
N LEU A 244 -19.77 -2.53 26.72
CA LEU A 244 -19.94 -2.11 28.12
C LEU A 244 -20.96 -3.02 28.79
N VAL A 245 -20.56 -3.67 29.84
CA VAL A 245 -21.34 -4.69 30.55
C VAL A 245 -21.32 -4.43 32.05
N ALA A 246 -22.45 -4.70 32.74
CA ALA A 246 -22.47 -4.64 34.20
C ALA A 246 -21.63 -5.77 34.82
N ASN A 247 -21.72 -6.98 34.25
CA ASN A 247 -20.98 -8.16 34.69
C ASN A 247 -20.12 -8.72 33.56
N ALA A 248 -18.80 -8.70 33.72
CA ALA A 248 -17.88 -9.39 32.84
C ALA A 248 -17.88 -10.90 33.17
N GLY A 249 -18.13 -11.75 32.18
CA GLY A 249 -18.16 -13.21 32.38
C GLY A 249 -17.90 -13.93 31.05
N GLY A 250 -17.93 -15.27 31.05
CA GLY A 250 -17.61 -16.10 29.90
C GLY A 250 -16.13 -16.43 29.77
N ALA A 251 -15.27 -15.89 30.66
CA ALA A 251 -13.85 -16.20 30.72
C ALA A 251 -13.32 -15.93 32.14
N ALA A 252 -12.19 -16.53 32.49
CA ALA A 252 -11.45 -16.24 33.73
C ALA A 252 -10.39 -15.16 33.40
N ALA A 253 -10.80 -13.90 33.40
CA ALA A 253 -9.92 -12.79 33.10
C ALA A 253 -10.32 -11.54 33.89
N ARG A 254 -9.34 -10.65 34.12
CA ARG A 254 -9.58 -9.38 34.80
C ARG A 254 -10.11 -8.35 33.81
N PRO A 255 -11.31 -7.73 34.05
CA PRO A 255 -11.84 -6.70 33.18
C PRO A 255 -11.15 -5.36 33.37
N PHE A 256 -11.25 -4.48 32.37
CA PHE A 256 -11.11 -3.04 32.56
C PHE A 256 -12.41 -2.49 33.13
N GLU A 257 -12.32 -1.57 34.06
CA GLU A 257 -13.47 -0.92 34.72
C GLU A 257 -13.51 0.56 34.30
N THR A 258 -14.71 1.09 34.13
CA THR A 258 -14.96 2.50 33.78
C THR A 258 -16.26 2.96 34.39
N HIS A 259 -16.48 4.28 34.44
CA HIS A 259 -17.69 4.88 34.99
C HIS A 259 -18.60 5.39 33.87
N TYR A 260 -19.89 5.02 33.90
CA TYR A 260 -20.91 5.51 33.00
C TYR A 260 -21.60 6.72 33.58
N ASN A 261 -21.15 7.91 33.24
CA ASN A 261 -21.57 9.18 33.84
C ASN A 261 -23.10 9.40 33.78
N ALA A 262 -23.77 9.07 32.66
CA ALA A 262 -25.20 9.32 32.50
C ALA A 262 -26.08 8.52 33.49
N LEU A 263 -25.66 7.30 33.87
CA LEU A 263 -26.36 6.46 34.80
C LEU A 263 -25.74 6.48 36.22
N ASN A 264 -24.57 7.11 36.37
CA ASN A 264 -23.78 7.13 37.59
C ASN A 264 -23.48 5.71 38.10
N GLU A 265 -23.07 4.82 37.20
CA GLU A 265 -22.82 3.40 37.48
C GLU A 265 -21.43 3.01 36.98
N ASP A 266 -20.79 2.08 37.71
CA ASP A 266 -19.56 1.46 37.25
C ASP A 266 -19.86 0.30 36.32
N VAL A 267 -19.23 0.32 35.17
CA VAL A 267 -19.35 -0.69 34.11
C VAL A 267 -17.99 -1.26 33.74
N LYS A 268 -17.99 -2.39 33.08
CA LYS A 268 -16.79 -3.12 32.69
C LYS A 268 -16.73 -3.27 31.20
N LEU A 269 -15.52 -3.31 30.63
CA LEU A 269 -15.33 -3.77 29.26
C LEU A 269 -15.42 -5.30 29.24
N ARG A 270 -16.15 -5.86 28.27
CA ARG A 270 -16.36 -7.30 28.12
C ARG A 270 -15.04 -8.06 27.93
N ILE A 271 -14.94 -9.23 28.55
CA ILE A 271 -13.80 -10.15 28.46
C ILE A 271 -14.04 -11.34 27.53
N SER A 272 -15.29 -11.58 27.12
CA SER A 272 -15.73 -12.56 26.12
C SER A 272 -17.04 -12.12 25.47
N LEU A 273 -17.50 -12.87 24.47
CA LEU A 273 -18.77 -12.66 23.74
C LEU A 273 -19.88 -13.58 24.24
N GLU A 274 -19.52 -14.60 25.01
CA GLU A 274 -20.32 -15.77 25.40
C GLU A 274 -21.70 -15.42 25.96
N LEU A 275 -21.77 -14.59 26.98
CA LEU A 275 -23.01 -14.40 27.74
C LEU A 275 -24.15 -13.82 26.90
N TYR A 276 -23.84 -12.89 26.05
CA TYR A 276 -24.84 -12.27 25.19
C TYR A 276 -25.23 -13.18 24.02
N LEU A 277 -24.29 -13.89 23.41
CA LEU A 277 -24.59 -14.86 22.36
C LEU A 277 -25.51 -15.97 22.87
N LYS A 278 -25.27 -16.48 24.08
CA LYS A 278 -26.16 -17.45 24.72
C LYS A 278 -27.58 -16.92 24.99
N ARG A 279 -27.70 -15.63 25.35
CA ARG A 279 -29.02 -14.99 25.51
C ARG A 279 -29.77 -14.90 24.19
N LEU A 280 -29.08 -14.68 23.08
CA LEU A 280 -29.67 -14.66 21.74
C LEU A 280 -30.17 -16.05 21.33
N ILE A 281 -29.43 -17.11 21.66
CA ILE A 281 -29.90 -18.49 21.49
C ILE A 281 -31.19 -18.76 22.31
N VAL A 282 -31.24 -18.36 23.57
CA VAL A 282 -32.46 -18.45 24.39
C VAL A 282 -33.59 -17.64 23.80
N GLY A 283 -33.29 -16.51 23.15
CA GLY A 283 -34.27 -15.69 22.42
C GLY A 283 -34.77 -16.28 21.09
N GLY A 284 -34.27 -17.47 20.70
CA GLY A 284 -34.68 -18.16 19.49
C GLY A 284 -33.84 -17.93 18.24
N LEU A 285 -32.71 -17.27 18.35
CA LEU A 285 -31.75 -17.16 17.25
C LEU A 285 -30.87 -18.41 17.25
N GLU A 286 -31.19 -19.38 16.41
CA GLU A 286 -30.63 -20.74 16.48
C GLU A 286 -29.13 -20.82 16.09
N ARG A 287 -28.62 -19.90 15.29
CA ARG A 287 -27.21 -19.85 14.85
C ARG A 287 -26.72 -18.42 14.85
N VAL A 288 -25.84 -18.08 15.77
CA VAL A 288 -25.30 -16.74 15.90
C VAL A 288 -23.78 -16.77 16.03
N TYR A 289 -23.13 -15.73 15.54
CA TYR A 289 -21.71 -15.49 15.80
C TYR A 289 -21.42 -14.00 15.91
N GLU A 290 -20.34 -13.68 16.57
CA GLU A 290 -19.80 -12.33 16.61
C GLU A 290 -18.27 -12.38 16.43
N ILE A 291 -17.75 -11.47 15.60
CA ILE A 291 -16.31 -11.19 15.50
C ILE A 291 -16.09 -9.83 16.13
N GLY A 292 -15.70 -9.80 17.39
CA GLY A 292 -15.66 -8.58 18.19
C GLY A 292 -14.36 -8.37 18.97
N ARG A 293 -14.21 -7.16 19.50
CA ARG A 293 -13.13 -6.85 20.43
C ARG A 293 -13.52 -7.29 21.83
N VAL A 294 -12.57 -7.91 22.51
CA VAL A 294 -12.63 -8.21 23.94
C VAL A 294 -11.39 -7.65 24.64
N PHE A 295 -11.52 -7.43 25.95
CA PHE A 295 -10.54 -6.67 26.72
C PHE A 295 -10.18 -7.45 27.98
N ARG A 296 -8.89 -7.65 28.24
CA ARG A 296 -8.37 -8.34 29.43
C ARG A 296 -7.27 -7.50 30.05
N ASN A 297 -7.51 -7.00 31.26
CA ASN A 297 -6.58 -6.16 32.00
C ASN A 297 -5.54 -7.04 32.73
N GLU A 298 -4.69 -7.68 31.95
CA GLU A 298 -3.68 -8.64 32.40
C GLU A 298 -2.30 -8.22 31.86
N GLY A 299 -1.30 -9.08 32.04
CA GLY A 299 0.06 -8.83 31.55
C GLY A 299 0.12 -8.75 30.03
N VAL A 300 1.07 -7.98 29.51
CA VAL A 300 1.35 -7.79 28.08
C VAL A 300 2.63 -8.52 27.73
N ASP A 301 2.59 -9.34 26.67
CA ASP A 301 3.74 -9.98 26.07
C ASP A 301 3.60 -10.02 24.53
N THR A 302 4.49 -10.72 23.85
CA THR A 302 4.48 -10.83 22.38
C THR A 302 3.27 -11.56 21.80
N ARG A 303 2.47 -12.24 22.61
CA ARG A 303 1.29 -13.04 22.24
C ARG A 303 -0.01 -12.55 22.86
N HIS A 304 0.07 -11.75 23.92
CA HIS A 304 -1.08 -11.29 24.70
C HIS A 304 -1.16 -9.77 24.68
N ASN A 305 -2.16 -9.25 24.00
CA ASN A 305 -2.53 -7.84 24.06
C ASN A 305 -3.73 -7.64 24.99
N PRO A 306 -3.83 -6.48 25.66
CA PRO A 306 -4.97 -6.19 26.54
C PRO A 306 -6.31 -6.09 25.77
N GLU A 307 -6.27 -5.82 24.48
CA GLU A 307 -7.42 -5.87 23.57
C GLU A 307 -7.09 -6.74 22.35
N PHE A 308 -8.01 -7.60 21.96
CA PHE A 308 -7.84 -8.48 20.80
C PHE A 308 -9.17 -8.84 20.17
N THR A 309 -9.13 -9.29 18.93
CA THR A 309 -10.31 -9.78 18.21
C THR A 309 -10.55 -11.23 18.59
N LEU A 310 -11.76 -11.52 19.04
CA LEU A 310 -12.25 -12.85 19.32
C LEU A 310 -13.44 -13.15 18.42
N MET A 311 -13.57 -14.38 17.98
CA MET A 311 -14.77 -14.89 17.35
C MET A 311 -15.36 -15.99 18.24
N GLU A 312 -16.62 -15.87 18.58
CA GLU A 312 -17.41 -16.93 19.20
C GLU A 312 -18.67 -17.19 18.35
N LEU A 313 -19.08 -18.44 18.30
CA LEU A 313 -20.28 -18.84 17.61
C LEU A 313 -21.05 -19.88 18.44
N TYR A 314 -22.36 -19.85 18.34
CA TYR A 314 -23.25 -20.75 19.07
C TYR A 314 -24.34 -21.26 18.12
N GLN A 315 -24.64 -22.54 18.26
CA GLN A 315 -25.69 -23.20 17.52
C GLN A 315 -26.58 -24.01 18.48
N ALA A 316 -27.89 -23.84 18.32
CA ALA A 316 -28.89 -24.69 18.96
C ALA A 316 -29.11 -25.96 18.12
N TYR A 317 -29.42 -27.07 18.78
CA TYR A 317 -29.73 -28.39 18.22
C TYR A 317 -28.53 -29.04 17.51
#